data_15722e1d5959ea356dd1fd8b93d980ce
#
_entry.id   15722e1d5959ea356dd1fd8b93d980ce
#
_cell.length_a   1.000
_cell.length_b   1.000
_cell.length_c   1.000
_cell.angle_alpha   90.00
_cell.angle_beta   90.00
_cell.angle_gamma   90.00
#
_symmetry.space_group_name_H-M   'P 1'
#
loop_
_entity.id
_entity.type
_entity.pdbx_description
1 polymer ?
#
loop_
_entity_poly.entity_id
_entity_poly.type
_entity_poly.pdbx_seq_one_letter_code
_entity_poly.pdbx_strand_id
1 'polypeptide(L)'
;MTNHWVDLQNCKTILVEGSNVAENHPMAFKWIRKAQENGAKLIHVDPRFTRTSAGADIYARLRPGTDAAFQNTMINHIIVNKLYDEAYVVTHTNALYLGDEA
;
A
#
# COMPACT_ATOMS: atom_id res chain seq x y z
N MET A 1 -13.27 0.34 6.85
CA MET A 1 -12.03 1.11 6.76
C MET A 1 -11.40 1.18 8.15
N THR A 2 -10.15 0.81 8.29
CA THR A 2 -9.49 0.73 9.60
C THR A 2 -9.17 2.11 10.17
N ASN A 3 -8.66 3.02 9.34
CA ASN A 3 -8.30 4.37 9.73
C ASN A 3 -9.18 5.42 9.04
N HIS A 4 -9.21 6.63 9.59
CA HIS A 4 -9.90 7.75 8.97
C HIS A 4 -9.09 8.27 7.76
N TRP A 5 -9.77 8.67 6.67
CA TRP A 5 -9.09 9.14 5.46
C TRP A 5 -8.18 10.36 5.67
N VAL A 6 -8.48 11.20 6.66
CA VAL A 6 -7.65 12.35 7.02
C VAL A 6 -6.23 11.93 7.39
N ASP A 7 -6.03 10.72 7.95
CA ASP A 7 -4.72 10.21 8.33
C ASP A 7 -3.80 9.93 7.15
N LEU A 8 -4.35 9.77 5.95
CA LEU A 8 -3.55 9.60 4.73
C LEU A 8 -2.55 10.74 4.51
N GLN A 9 -2.88 11.97 4.95
CA GLN A 9 -1.96 13.11 4.84
C GLN A 9 -0.65 12.94 5.63
N ASN A 10 -0.63 12.05 6.62
CA ASN A 10 0.52 11.78 7.48
C ASN A 10 1.39 10.62 6.95
N CYS A 11 0.97 9.95 5.88
CA CYS A 11 1.72 8.85 5.29
C CYS A 11 2.96 9.37 4.55
N LYS A 12 4.02 8.56 4.55
CA LYS A 12 5.22 8.78 3.72
C LYS A 12 5.13 8.03 2.39
N THR A 13 4.40 6.93 2.38
CA THR A 13 4.16 6.11 1.20
C THR A 13 2.73 5.59 1.23
N ILE A 14 2.07 5.64 0.10
CA ILE A 14 0.69 5.17 -0.08
C ILE A 14 0.69 4.19 -1.25
N LEU A 15 0.25 2.98 -0.98
CA LEU A 15 0.02 1.96 -2.01
C LEU A 15 -1.48 1.87 -2.31
N VAL A 16 -1.83 2.04 -3.55
CA VAL A 16 -3.19 1.80 -4.07
C VAL A 16 -3.12 0.65 -5.05
N GLU A 17 -3.82 -0.42 -4.75
CA GLU A 17 -3.86 -1.62 -5.57
C GLU A 17 -5.29 -1.91 -6.03
N GLY A 18 -5.48 -2.06 -7.34
CA GLY A 18 -6.74 -2.44 -7.97
C GLY A 18 -7.89 -1.44 -7.79
N SER A 19 -7.61 -0.16 -7.50
CA SER A 19 -8.66 0.83 -7.27
C SER A 19 -8.39 2.16 -7.97
N ASN A 20 -9.41 2.67 -8.67
CA ASN A 20 -9.36 4.01 -9.25
C ASN A 20 -9.87 5.07 -8.25
N VAL A 21 -9.10 5.29 -7.17
CA VAL A 21 -9.46 6.16 -6.04
C VAL A 21 -9.77 7.60 -6.48
N ALA A 22 -9.11 8.10 -7.51
CA ALA A 22 -9.34 9.45 -8.03
C ALA A 22 -10.77 9.66 -8.55
N GLU A 23 -11.44 8.59 -8.99
CA GLU A 23 -12.82 8.65 -9.53
C GLU A 23 -13.84 8.08 -8.56
N ASN A 24 -13.55 6.93 -7.90
CA ASN A 24 -14.54 6.27 -7.05
C ASN A 24 -14.51 6.77 -5.58
N HIS A 25 -13.40 7.37 -5.12
CA HIS A 25 -13.24 7.91 -3.78
C HIS A 25 -12.55 9.28 -3.79
N PRO A 26 -13.13 10.30 -4.45
CA PRO A 26 -12.47 11.60 -4.64
C PRO A 26 -12.13 12.29 -3.31
N MET A 27 -12.90 12.06 -2.25
CA MET A 27 -12.62 12.63 -0.93
C MET A 27 -11.36 11.99 -0.30
N ALA A 28 -11.12 10.69 -0.50
CA ALA A 28 -9.86 10.06 -0.10
C ALA A 28 -8.69 10.57 -0.94
N PHE A 29 -8.90 10.72 -2.26
CA PHE A 29 -7.87 11.19 -3.17
C PHE A 29 -7.37 12.61 -2.85
N LYS A 30 -8.25 13.48 -2.33
CA LYS A 30 -7.85 14.79 -1.79
C LYS A 30 -6.74 14.66 -0.73
N TRP A 31 -6.88 13.72 0.20
CA TRP A 31 -5.90 13.52 1.28
C TRP A 31 -4.62 12.85 0.78
N ILE A 32 -4.73 11.98 -0.24
CA ILE A 32 -3.58 11.42 -0.94
C ILE A 32 -2.76 12.55 -1.61
N ARG A 33 -3.43 13.47 -2.31
CA ARG A 33 -2.75 14.62 -2.92
C ARG A 33 -2.06 15.50 -1.87
N LYS A 34 -2.72 15.74 -0.74
CA LYS A 34 -2.11 16.48 0.37
C LYS A 34 -0.89 15.77 0.95
N ALA A 35 -0.92 14.45 1.05
CA ALA A 35 0.25 13.65 1.43
C ALA A 35 1.41 13.84 0.43
N GLN A 36 1.12 13.80 -0.88
CA GLN A 36 2.13 14.03 -1.92
C GLN A 36 2.73 15.45 -1.85
N GLU A 37 1.92 16.46 -1.56
CA GLU A 37 2.40 17.83 -1.30
C GLU A 37 3.36 17.90 -0.11
N ASN A 38 3.16 17.02 0.89
CA ASN A 38 4.04 16.85 2.05
C ASN A 38 5.23 15.90 1.77
N GLY A 39 5.44 15.47 0.52
CA GLY A 39 6.57 14.63 0.11
C GLY A 39 6.30 13.11 0.13
N ALA A 40 5.07 12.68 0.38
CA ALA A 40 4.72 11.26 0.29
C ALA A 40 4.79 10.75 -1.16
N LYS A 41 5.03 9.46 -1.32
CA LYS A 41 5.02 8.76 -2.61
C LYS A 41 3.73 7.97 -2.78
N LEU A 42 3.06 8.18 -3.91
CA LEU A 42 1.92 7.38 -4.33
C LEU A 42 2.37 6.31 -5.32
N ILE A 43 2.17 5.05 -4.94
CA ILE A 43 2.41 3.89 -5.79
C ILE A 43 1.04 3.35 -6.19
N HIS A 44 0.79 3.24 -7.48
CA HIS A 44 -0.45 2.67 -8.00
C HIS A 44 -0.17 1.40 -8.80
N VAL A 45 -0.82 0.31 -8.39
CA VAL A 45 -0.71 -1.01 -9.00
C VAL A 45 -2.07 -1.40 -9.56
N ASP A 46 -2.19 -1.45 -10.88
CA ASP A 46 -3.47 -1.74 -11.53
C ASP A 46 -3.20 -2.27 -12.96
N PRO A 47 -3.95 -3.27 -13.44
CA PRO A 47 -3.85 -3.73 -14.83
C PRO A 47 -4.20 -2.65 -15.86
N ARG A 48 -5.01 -1.67 -15.46
CA ARG A 48 -5.47 -0.55 -16.28
C ARG A 48 -4.86 0.77 -15.81
N PHE A 49 -4.36 1.56 -16.75
CA PHE A 49 -3.96 2.94 -16.47
C PHE A 49 -5.21 3.81 -16.27
N THR A 50 -5.35 4.39 -15.08
CA THR A 50 -6.52 5.18 -14.66
C THR A 50 -6.13 6.59 -14.28
N ARG A 51 -7.11 7.42 -13.86
CA ARG A 51 -6.83 8.76 -13.32
C ARG A 51 -5.97 8.72 -12.04
N THR A 52 -6.10 7.65 -11.25
CA THR A 52 -5.21 7.43 -10.11
C THR A 52 -3.78 7.19 -10.57
N SER A 53 -3.58 6.40 -11.64
CA SER A 53 -2.26 6.15 -12.23
C SER A 53 -1.60 7.42 -12.73
N ALA A 54 -2.38 8.30 -13.36
CA ALA A 54 -1.88 9.59 -13.87
C ALA A 54 -1.38 10.52 -12.75
N GLY A 55 -1.89 10.35 -11.53
CA GLY A 55 -1.46 11.11 -10.35
C GLY A 55 -0.43 10.40 -9.48
N ALA A 56 -0.03 9.18 -9.83
CA ALA A 56 0.92 8.39 -9.06
C ALA A 56 2.38 8.75 -9.39
N ASP A 57 3.25 8.65 -8.40
CA ASP A 57 4.70 8.77 -8.58
C ASP A 57 5.26 7.53 -9.26
N ILE A 58 4.69 6.36 -8.95
CA ILE A 58 5.05 5.07 -9.54
C ILE A 58 3.77 4.36 -9.97
N TYR A 59 3.72 3.96 -11.24
CA TYR A 59 2.68 3.09 -11.74
C TYR A 59 3.28 1.73 -12.14
N ALA A 60 2.77 0.67 -11.55
CA ALA A 60 3.14 -0.70 -11.86
C ALA A 60 1.94 -1.42 -12.50
N ARG A 61 2.09 -1.84 -13.74
CA ARG A 61 1.06 -2.62 -14.42
C ARG A 61 1.09 -4.07 -13.96
N LEU A 62 0.00 -4.52 -13.37
CA LEU A 62 -0.18 -5.89 -12.90
C LEU A 62 -1.00 -6.69 -13.91
N ARG A 63 -0.65 -7.97 -14.10
CA ARG A 63 -1.52 -8.90 -14.83
C ARG A 63 -2.69 -9.29 -13.92
N PRO A 64 -3.96 -9.23 -14.39
CA PRO A 64 -5.10 -9.69 -13.60
C PRO A 64 -4.90 -11.11 -13.06
N GLY A 65 -5.21 -11.32 -11.78
CA GLY A 65 -5.05 -12.60 -11.10
C GLY A 65 -3.65 -12.87 -10.53
N THR A 66 -2.72 -11.89 -10.56
CA THR A 66 -1.38 -12.04 -9.97
C THR A 66 -1.15 -11.18 -8.74
N ASP A 67 -2.21 -10.63 -8.16
CA ASP A 67 -2.14 -9.76 -6.97
C ASP A 67 -1.46 -10.44 -5.79
N ALA A 68 -1.84 -11.69 -5.50
CA ALA A 68 -1.23 -12.47 -4.41
C ALA A 68 0.28 -12.70 -4.64
N ALA A 69 0.70 -12.96 -5.88
CA ALA A 69 2.11 -13.13 -6.20
C ALA A 69 2.89 -11.82 -6.01
N PHE A 70 2.30 -10.68 -6.39
CA PHE A 70 2.90 -9.36 -6.19
C PHE A 70 3.05 -9.05 -4.70
N GLN A 71 1.98 -9.22 -3.92
CA GLN A 71 2.00 -8.97 -2.48
C GLN A 71 2.98 -9.90 -1.75
N ASN A 72 2.98 -11.19 -2.07
CA ASN A 72 3.91 -12.15 -1.48
C ASN A 72 5.37 -11.80 -1.80
N THR A 73 5.64 -11.30 -3.00
CA THR A 73 6.99 -10.85 -3.38
C THR A 73 7.43 -9.64 -2.54
N MET A 74 6.53 -8.67 -2.33
CA MET A 74 6.81 -7.52 -1.46
C MET A 74 7.07 -7.97 -0.02
N ILE A 75 6.21 -8.83 0.53
CA ILE A 75 6.34 -9.36 1.90
C ILE A 75 7.66 -10.11 2.05
N ASN A 76 7.97 -10.99 1.11
CA ASN A 76 9.24 -11.72 1.10
C ASN A 76 10.45 -10.78 1.12
N HIS A 77 10.42 -9.73 0.28
CA HIS A 77 11.48 -8.72 0.25
C HIS A 77 11.65 -8.01 1.60
N ILE A 78 10.53 -7.63 2.24
CA ILE A 78 10.53 -6.97 3.55
C ILE A 78 11.12 -7.91 4.63
N ILE A 79 10.71 -9.18 4.64
CA ILE A 79 11.19 -10.16 5.64
C ILE A 79 12.67 -10.46 5.45
N VAL A 80 13.10 -10.81 4.24
CA VAL A 80 14.49 -11.18 3.94
C VAL A 80 15.46 -10.04 4.28
N ASN A 81 15.05 -8.80 4.01
CA ASN A 81 15.89 -7.63 4.27
C ASN A 81 15.65 -6.99 5.65
N LYS A 82 14.79 -7.58 6.49
CA LYS A 82 14.44 -7.07 7.83
C LYS A 82 13.97 -5.61 7.82
N LEU A 83 13.13 -5.24 6.85
CA LEU A 83 12.62 -3.88 6.66
C LEU A 83 11.32 -3.61 7.44
N TYR A 84 10.88 -4.53 8.28
CA TYR A 84 9.69 -4.39 9.12
C TYR A 84 10.01 -3.67 10.43
N ASP A 85 9.00 -2.99 10.98
CA ASP A 85 9.07 -2.42 12.32
C ASP A 85 8.84 -3.54 13.36
N GLU A 86 9.94 -3.99 14.00
CA GLU A 86 9.91 -5.08 14.96
C GLU A 86 9.00 -4.78 16.15
N ALA A 87 9.03 -3.57 16.69
CA ALA A 87 8.19 -3.16 17.82
C ALA A 87 6.70 -3.24 17.46
N TYR A 88 6.33 -2.79 16.28
CA TYR A 88 4.96 -2.89 15.78
C TYR A 88 4.53 -4.35 15.57
N VAL A 89 5.37 -5.16 14.92
CA VAL A 89 5.09 -6.56 14.61
C VAL A 89 4.85 -7.36 15.90
N VAL A 90 5.72 -7.18 16.89
CA VAL A 90 5.61 -7.86 18.20
C VAL A 90 4.34 -7.47 18.95
N THR A 91 3.97 -6.19 18.91
CA THR A 91 2.89 -5.66 19.76
C THR A 91 1.50 -5.80 19.11
N HIS A 92 1.42 -5.73 17.77
CA HIS A 92 0.16 -5.55 17.06
C HIS A 92 -0.17 -6.69 16.07
N THR A 93 0.68 -7.70 15.95
CA THR A 93 0.45 -8.82 15.04
C THR A 93 0.65 -10.17 15.73
N ASN A 94 0.20 -11.24 15.09
CA ASN A 94 0.43 -12.62 15.52
C ASN A 94 1.67 -13.26 14.84
N ALA A 95 2.51 -12.50 14.21
CA ALA A 95 3.67 -13.01 13.46
C ALA A 95 4.74 -13.68 14.35
N LEU A 96 4.70 -13.44 15.67
CA LEU A 96 5.54 -14.14 16.65
C LEU A 96 5.13 -15.60 16.88
N TYR A 97 3.88 -15.95 16.58
CA TYR A 97 3.33 -17.28 16.77
C TYR A 97 3.40 -18.06 15.46
N LEU A 98 4.61 -18.20 14.89
CA LEU A 98 4.85 -19.21 13.88
C LEU A 98 4.76 -20.56 14.60
N GLY A 99 3.61 -21.21 14.49
CA GLY A 99 3.42 -22.53 15.03
C GLY A 99 4.40 -23.50 14.37
N ASP A 100 5.19 -24.21 15.17
CA ASP A 100 5.78 -25.45 14.75
C ASP A 100 4.61 -26.41 14.47
N GLU A 101 4.31 -26.65 13.21
CA GLU A 101 3.52 -27.81 12.83
C GLU A 101 4.39 -29.04 13.07
N ALA A 102 4.19 -29.63 14.22
CA ALA A 102 4.73 -30.95 14.55
C ALA A 102 3.98 -32.05 13.79
#